data_54c1479bd8b9881e9dff34faa787a397
#
_entry.id   54c1479bd8b9881e9dff34faa787a397
#
_cell.length_a   1.000
_cell.length_b   1.000
_cell.length_c   1.000
_cell.angle_alpha   90.00
_cell.angle_beta   90.00
_cell.angle_gamma   90.00
#
_symmetry.space_group_name_H-M   'P 1'
#
loop_
_entity.id
_entity.type
_entity.pdbx_description
1 polymer ?
#
loop_
_entity_poly.entity_id
_entity_poly.type
_entity_poly.pdbx_seq_one_letter_code
_entity_poly.pdbx_strand_id
1 'polypeptide(L)'
;TVVNRWRGSVDGKANADAYISRTTLEDLQKVSDYVMREYGYDTGSWTDYPATESNMKVLARIDWNINDNHKLAVRYNYTLNQAWNSTNSSSMDGGTRAAYGRLSQYGMAYANSLYSMDNLVSTVSVDLNSRLSDNLSNQFLATFSKLDDMRGTNSEDFPFIDIRKDDGSSVLPYISLGYELFTWNNGVHNTNISIKDDLTYYAGNHKLTAGLSYEYQMADNSYMRNGTGYYRYKSLDDFLTGAAPEVVCLTYGYDGEANP
;
A
#
# COMPACT_ATOMS: atom_id res chain seq x y z
N THR A 1 7.25 9.30 11.61
CA THR A 1 7.76 9.75 10.30
C THR A 1 9.16 9.17 10.11
N VAL A 2 9.35 8.38 9.08
CA VAL A 2 10.67 7.94 8.63
C VAL A 2 11.11 8.91 7.55
N VAL A 3 12.24 9.56 7.74
CA VAL A 3 12.83 10.45 6.74
C VAL A 3 13.85 9.65 5.95
N ASN A 4 13.83 9.75 4.62
CA ASN A 4 14.93 9.24 3.82
C ASN A 4 16.21 9.99 4.22
N ARG A 5 17.20 9.25 4.74
CA ARG A 5 18.48 9.82 5.20
C ARG A 5 19.56 9.81 4.12
N TRP A 6 19.37 9.04 3.06
CA TRP A 6 20.34 8.97 1.98
C TRP A 6 20.38 10.28 1.19
N ARG A 7 21.57 10.74 0.90
CA ARG A 7 21.83 11.96 0.13
C ARG A 7 22.77 11.64 -1.02
N GLY A 8 22.63 12.35 -2.10
CA GLY A 8 23.60 12.30 -3.20
C GLY A 8 24.94 12.89 -2.76
N SER A 9 26.02 12.37 -3.33
CA SER A 9 27.38 12.88 -3.14
C SER A 9 27.67 14.06 -4.06
N VAL A 10 28.73 14.80 -3.75
CA VAL A 10 29.29 15.83 -4.65
C VAL A 10 30.32 15.23 -5.59
N ASP A 11 31.07 14.24 -5.15
CA ASP A 11 32.24 13.69 -5.83
C ASP A 11 32.08 12.23 -6.29
N GLY A 12 30.89 11.66 -6.18
CA GLY A 12 30.60 10.27 -6.54
C GLY A 12 31.12 9.22 -5.55
N LYS A 13 31.59 9.65 -4.37
CA LYS A 13 32.07 8.72 -3.34
C LYS A 13 30.98 8.45 -2.31
N ALA A 14 30.72 7.17 -2.09
CA ALA A 14 29.79 6.74 -1.07
C ALA A 14 30.41 6.83 0.33
N ASN A 15 29.57 7.17 1.32
CA ASN A 15 29.88 7.04 2.73
C ASN A 15 28.64 6.51 3.47
N ALA A 16 28.63 5.23 3.75
CA ALA A 16 27.47 4.57 4.36
C ALA A 16 27.19 5.08 5.78
N ASP A 17 28.22 5.40 6.55
CA ASP A 17 28.08 5.89 7.94
C ASP A 17 27.43 7.28 7.99
N ALA A 18 27.65 8.09 6.95
CA ALA A 18 27.05 9.40 6.78
C ALA A 18 25.78 9.41 5.93
N TYR A 19 25.29 8.24 5.48
CA TYR A 19 24.17 8.10 4.55
C TYR A 19 24.39 8.85 3.23
N ILE A 20 25.61 8.82 2.69
CA ILE A 20 25.94 9.41 1.39
C ILE A 20 26.05 8.32 0.35
N SER A 21 25.22 8.44 -0.70
CA SER A 21 25.24 7.57 -1.87
C SER A 21 26.34 7.98 -2.85
N ARG A 22 26.84 7.01 -3.63
CA ARG A 22 27.72 7.30 -4.80
C ARG A 22 27.00 8.07 -5.91
N THR A 23 25.66 8.11 -5.89
CA THR A 23 24.89 8.90 -6.85
C THR A 23 25.14 10.38 -6.62
N THR A 24 25.55 11.09 -7.66
CA THR A 24 25.89 12.51 -7.53
C THR A 24 24.64 13.39 -7.55
N LEU A 25 24.70 14.52 -6.84
CA LEU A 25 23.65 15.53 -6.89
C LEU A 25 23.47 16.09 -8.31
N GLU A 26 24.57 16.21 -9.05
CA GLU A 26 24.54 16.67 -10.45
C GLU A 26 23.77 15.68 -11.34
N ASP A 27 24.02 14.38 -11.21
CA ASP A 27 23.32 13.35 -12.02
C ASP A 27 21.83 13.26 -11.64
N LEU A 28 21.49 13.40 -10.37
CA LEU A 28 20.10 13.49 -9.92
C LEU A 28 19.40 14.70 -10.57
N GLN A 29 20.02 15.87 -10.56
CA GLN A 29 19.47 17.05 -11.20
C GLN A 29 19.31 16.84 -12.71
N LYS A 30 20.35 16.31 -13.40
CA LYS A 30 20.29 16.03 -14.84
C LYS A 30 19.14 15.11 -15.23
N VAL A 31 18.92 14.04 -14.47
CA VAL A 31 17.83 13.10 -14.74
C VAL A 31 16.48 13.76 -14.52
N SER A 32 16.29 14.50 -13.43
CA SER A 32 15.06 15.22 -13.17
C SER A 32 14.74 16.24 -14.25
N ASP A 33 15.71 17.05 -14.64
CA ASP A 33 15.57 18.05 -15.71
C ASP A 33 15.28 17.40 -17.07
N TYR A 34 15.93 16.26 -17.35
CA TYR A 34 15.72 15.51 -18.59
C TYR A 34 14.29 14.99 -18.70
N VAL A 35 13.79 14.27 -17.67
CA VAL A 35 12.45 13.70 -17.75
C VAL A 35 11.35 14.75 -17.69
N MET A 36 11.59 15.86 -17.00
CA MET A 36 10.67 17.00 -17.03
C MET A 36 10.60 17.63 -18.42
N ARG A 37 11.75 17.82 -19.07
CA ARG A 37 11.81 18.45 -20.41
C ARG A 37 11.25 17.53 -21.49
N GLU A 38 11.61 16.25 -21.50
CA GLU A 38 11.25 15.32 -22.58
C GLU A 38 9.85 14.74 -22.42
N TYR A 39 9.41 14.53 -21.19
CA TYR A 39 8.16 13.80 -20.90
C TYR A 39 7.17 14.59 -20.03
N GLY A 40 7.55 15.74 -19.50
CA GLY A 40 6.70 16.50 -18.56
C GLY A 40 6.57 15.85 -17.19
N TYR A 41 7.41 14.86 -16.86
CA TYR A 41 7.30 14.09 -15.63
C TYR A 41 8.07 14.74 -14.48
N ASP A 42 7.36 14.99 -13.36
CA ASP A 42 7.97 15.44 -12.10
C ASP A 42 8.42 14.23 -11.28
N THR A 43 9.72 14.13 -11.02
CA THR A 43 10.29 13.07 -10.18
C THR A 43 10.02 13.25 -8.70
N GLY A 44 9.63 14.44 -8.27
CA GLY A 44 9.66 14.86 -6.88
C GLY A 44 11.10 15.08 -6.37
N SER A 45 11.22 15.37 -5.08
CA SER A 45 12.50 15.62 -4.43
C SER A 45 13.37 14.35 -4.35
N TRP A 46 14.68 14.52 -4.31
CA TRP A 46 15.65 13.45 -4.00
C TRP A 46 16.37 13.66 -2.67
N THR A 47 16.02 14.70 -1.93
CA THR A 47 16.58 15.01 -0.60
C THR A 47 15.48 15.21 0.42
N ASP A 48 15.69 14.72 1.63
CA ASP A 48 14.90 15.01 2.83
C ASP A 48 13.37 14.81 2.67
N TYR A 49 12.92 13.94 1.76
CA TYR A 49 11.50 13.66 1.60
C TYR A 49 11.00 12.67 2.66
N PRO A 50 9.87 12.95 3.31
CA PRO A 50 9.36 12.11 4.36
C PRO A 50 8.59 10.90 3.83
N ALA A 51 8.80 9.74 4.44
CA ALA A 51 7.84 8.64 4.43
C ALA A 51 7.05 8.72 5.73
N THR A 52 5.84 9.24 5.67
CA THR A 52 5.01 9.50 6.85
C THR A 52 4.08 8.32 7.13
N GLU A 53 3.73 8.15 8.39
CA GLU A 53 2.64 7.28 8.82
C GLU A 53 1.62 8.12 9.55
N SER A 54 0.35 7.96 9.19
CA SER A 54 -0.78 8.58 9.84
C SER A 54 -1.87 7.55 10.11
N ASN A 55 -2.57 7.70 11.25
CA ASN A 55 -3.73 6.88 11.53
C ASN A 55 -4.83 7.71 12.18
N MET A 56 -6.08 7.32 11.90
CA MET A 56 -7.26 7.85 12.52
C MET A 56 -8.15 6.69 12.97
N LYS A 57 -8.62 6.73 14.20
CA LYS A 57 -9.53 5.73 14.75
C LYS A 57 -10.71 6.43 15.41
N VAL A 58 -11.90 6.03 15.01
CA VAL A 58 -13.15 6.56 15.55
C VAL A 58 -14.01 5.40 16.04
N LEU A 59 -14.52 5.52 17.26
CA LEU A 59 -15.50 4.61 17.82
C LEU A 59 -16.72 5.45 18.25
N ALA A 60 -17.91 5.07 17.77
CA ALA A 60 -19.18 5.60 18.26
C ALA A 60 -20.06 4.44 18.74
N ARG A 61 -20.78 4.66 19.82
CA ARG A 61 -21.75 3.70 20.36
C ARG A 61 -22.97 4.42 20.88
N ILE A 62 -24.13 3.88 20.55
CA ILE A 62 -25.43 4.31 21.08
C ILE A 62 -26.07 3.10 21.73
N ASP A 63 -26.44 3.23 22.99
CA ASP A 63 -27.23 2.26 23.75
C ASP A 63 -28.64 2.83 23.97
N TRP A 64 -29.64 2.11 23.53
CA TRP A 64 -31.03 2.49 23.63
C TRP A 64 -31.84 1.42 24.39
N ASN A 65 -32.33 1.78 25.56
CA ASN A 65 -33.32 0.98 26.26
C ASN A 65 -34.68 1.24 25.63
N ILE A 66 -35.10 0.43 24.68
CA ILE A 66 -36.41 0.57 23.98
C ILE A 66 -37.54 0.45 24.98
N ASN A 67 -37.43 -0.53 25.89
CA ASN A 67 -38.25 -0.75 27.07
C ASN A 67 -37.49 -1.66 28.04
N ASP A 68 -38.15 -2.08 29.12
CA ASP A 68 -37.54 -2.92 30.18
C ASP A 68 -37.07 -4.27 29.67
N ASN A 69 -37.62 -4.75 28.55
CA ASN A 69 -37.34 -6.07 28.00
C ASN A 69 -36.41 -6.03 26.77
N HIS A 70 -36.26 -4.89 26.12
CA HIS A 70 -35.50 -4.77 24.87
C HIS A 70 -34.43 -3.69 24.96
N LYS A 71 -33.20 -4.09 24.75
CA LYS A 71 -32.03 -3.19 24.74
C LYS A 71 -31.29 -3.34 23.42
N LEU A 72 -31.10 -2.21 22.73
CA LEU A 72 -30.40 -2.11 21.46
C LEU A 72 -29.09 -1.38 21.67
N ALA A 73 -28.00 -1.93 21.15
CA ALA A 73 -26.74 -1.24 21.03
C ALA A 73 -26.34 -1.17 19.54
N VAL A 74 -25.99 0.02 19.09
CA VAL A 74 -25.41 0.24 17.74
C VAL A 74 -24.01 0.77 17.92
N ARG A 75 -23.05 0.14 17.23
CA ARG A 75 -21.63 0.54 17.25
C ARG A 75 -21.16 0.82 15.84
N TYR A 76 -20.33 1.84 15.72
CA TYR A 76 -19.59 2.16 14.51
C TYR A 76 -18.10 2.26 14.84
N ASN A 77 -17.29 1.51 14.10
CA ASN A 77 -15.83 1.60 14.16
C ASN A 77 -15.32 2.04 12.80
N TYR A 78 -14.43 3.01 12.83
CA TYR A 78 -13.69 3.46 11.66
C TYR A 78 -12.20 3.48 11.99
N THR A 79 -11.38 2.88 11.13
CA THR A 79 -9.93 2.93 11.24
C THR A 79 -9.37 3.21 9.85
N LEU A 80 -8.59 4.27 9.75
CA LEU A 80 -7.77 4.58 8.58
C LEU A 80 -6.32 4.59 9.03
N ASN A 81 -5.50 3.81 8.35
CA ASN A 81 -4.04 3.84 8.47
C ASN A 81 -3.43 4.06 7.10
N GLN A 82 -2.52 5.01 6.98
CA GLN A 82 -1.74 5.26 5.78
C GLN A 82 -0.26 5.28 6.16
N ALA A 83 0.52 4.41 5.53
CA ALA A 83 1.95 4.31 5.78
C ALA A 83 2.73 4.41 4.47
N TRP A 84 3.55 5.45 4.34
CA TRP A 84 4.46 5.62 3.22
C TRP A 84 5.71 4.77 3.37
N ASN A 85 6.13 4.15 2.30
CA ASN A 85 7.27 3.26 2.24
C ASN A 85 8.27 3.73 1.19
N SER A 86 9.53 3.40 1.43
CA SER A 86 10.61 3.62 0.45
C SER A 86 10.35 2.82 -0.82
N THR A 87 10.89 3.31 -1.93
CA THR A 87 10.88 2.61 -3.22
C THR A 87 11.31 1.15 -3.07
N ASN A 88 10.50 0.25 -3.60
CA ASN A 88 10.70 -1.18 -3.44
C ASN A 88 12.02 -1.63 -4.07
N SER A 89 12.75 -2.50 -3.38
CA SER A 89 14.03 -3.05 -3.82
C SER A 89 13.98 -4.54 -4.19
N SER A 90 12.83 -5.20 -4.04
CA SER A 90 12.70 -6.66 -4.22
C SER A 90 12.59 -7.10 -5.68
N SER A 91 12.49 -6.19 -6.63
CA SER A 91 12.17 -6.46 -8.04
C SER A 91 13.36 -6.25 -8.99
N MET A 92 14.57 -6.29 -8.49
CA MET A 92 15.75 -6.12 -9.31
C MET A 92 16.18 -7.44 -9.94
N ASP A 93 16.66 -7.39 -11.20
CA ASP A 93 17.30 -8.48 -11.93
C ASP A 93 16.60 -9.84 -11.88
N GLY A 94 15.48 -9.97 -12.54
CA GLY A 94 14.81 -11.26 -12.70
C GLY A 94 14.26 -11.85 -11.41
N GLY A 95 14.03 -11.02 -10.38
CA GLY A 95 13.43 -11.41 -9.11
C GLY A 95 14.44 -11.69 -7.98
N THR A 96 15.72 -11.52 -8.21
CA THR A 96 16.72 -11.51 -7.13
C THR A 96 16.60 -10.21 -6.33
N ARG A 97 16.49 -10.35 -5.00
CA ARG A 97 16.59 -9.18 -4.13
C ARG A 97 18.00 -8.63 -4.24
N ALA A 98 18.13 -7.35 -4.56
CA ALA A 98 19.42 -6.69 -4.46
C ALA A 98 19.89 -6.75 -3.00
N ALA A 99 21.17 -7.04 -2.81
CA ALA A 99 21.80 -6.95 -1.50
C ALA A 99 21.69 -5.52 -0.92
N TYR A 100 21.44 -4.54 -1.78
CA TYR A 100 21.31 -3.13 -1.44
C TYR A 100 20.09 -2.53 -2.12
N GLY A 101 19.30 -1.78 -1.36
CA GLY A 101 18.10 -1.14 -1.86
C GLY A 101 18.38 -0.01 -2.86
N ARG A 102 17.32 0.43 -3.54
CA ARG A 102 17.36 1.60 -4.43
C ARG A 102 17.68 2.90 -3.70
N LEU A 103 17.54 2.93 -2.37
CA LEU A 103 18.01 3.98 -1.48
C LEU A 103 19.13 3.40 -0.61
N SER A 104 20.37 3.59 -1.00
CA SER A 104 21.55 3.01 -0.36
C SER A 104 22.82 3.76 -0.73
N GLN A 105 23.96 3.30 -0.24
CA GLN A 105 25.25 3.81 -0.68
C GLN A 105 25.50 3.70 -2.18
N TYR A 106 24.74 2.88 -2.90
CA TYR A 106 24.94 2.62 -4.33
C TYR A 106 23.97 3.37 -5.24
N GLY A 107 22.77 3.69 -4.74
CA GLY A 107 21.73 4.29 -5.56
C GLY A 107 20.81 5.22 -4.79
N MET A 108 20.15 6.10 -5.54
CA MET A 108 19.14 7.02 -5.08
C MET A 108 17.84 6.84 -5.86
N ALA A 109 16.71 7.10 -5.19
CA ALA A 109 15.40 7.16 -5.80
C ALA A 109 14.70 8.47 -5.42
N TYR A 110 13.84 8.95 -6.29
CA TYR A 110 13.08 10.18 -6.06
C TYR A 110 11.81 9.94 -5.22
N ALA A 111 11.28 11.02 -4.67
CA ALA A 111 10.10 11.00 -3.79
C ALA A 111 8.86 10.41 -4.46
N ASN A 112 8.66 10.66 -5.77
CA ASN A 112 7.51 10.13 -6.49
C ASN A 112 7.60 8.62 -6.78
N SER A 113 8.71 7.96 -6.44
CA SER A 113 8.85 6.50 -6.45
C SER A 113 8.50 5.82 -5.12
N LEU A 114 8.07 6.58 -4.11
CA LEU A 114 7.48 6.05 -2.89
C LEU A 114 6.11 5.42 -3.18
N TYR A 115 5.69 4.54 -2.28
CA TYR A 115 4.32 4.04 -2.28
C TYR A 115 3.72 4.07 -0.88
N SER A 116 2.41 4.23 -0.80
CA SER A 116 1.68 4.07 0.46
C SER A 116 1.03 2.69 0.56
N MET A 117 0.75 2.29 1.80
CA MET A 117 -0.16 1.22 2.17
C MET A 117 -1.29 1.88 2.95
N ASP A 118 -2.48 1.84 2.38
CA ASP A 118 -3.67 2.49 2.92
C ASP A 118 -4.65 1.41 3.36
N ASN A 119 -4.87 1.31 4.68
CA ASN A 119 -5.77 0.32 5.27
C ASN A 119 -6.97 1.05 5.85
N LEU A 120 -8.14 0.82 5.27
CA LEU A 120 -9.41 1.35 5.72
C LEU A 120 -10.29 0.23 6.24
N VAL A 121 -10.74 0.35 7.48
CA VAL A 121 -11.76 -0.55 8.05
C VAL A 121 -12.94 0.27 8.54
N SER A 122 -14.13 -0.09 8.07
CA SER A 122 -15.40 0.49 8.50
C SER A 122 -16.34 -0.63 8.92
N THR A 123 -16.79 -0.61 10.18
CA THR A 123 -17.66 -1.66 10.73
C THR A 123 -18.84 -1.04 11.44
N VAL A 124 -20.05 -1.51 11.11
CA VAL A 124 -21.28 -1.24 11.85
C VAL A 124 -21.74 -2.54 12.49
N SER A 125 -22.11 -2.51 13.78
CA SER A 125 -22.76 -3.64 14.45
C SER A 125 -24.01 -3.20 15.19
N VAL A 126 -25.01 -4.07 15.14
CA VAL A 126 -26.30 -3.93 15.83
C VAL A 126 -26.47 -5.13 16.75
N ASP A 127 -26.65 -4.90 18.04
CA ASP A 127 -26.82 -5.90 19.07
C ASP A 127 -28.15 -5.63 19.79
N LEU A 128 -29.15 -6.51 19.58
CA LEU A 128 -30.45 -6.44 20.22
C LEU A 128 -30.57 -7.57 21.24
N ASN A 129 -30.64 -7.19 22.50
CA ASN A 129 -30.89 -8.11 23.61
C ASN A 129 -32.36 -8.00 24.07
N SER A 130 -33.07 -9.12 24.02
CA SER A 130 -34.50 -9.19 24.31
C SER A 130 -34.80 -10.21 25.42
N ARG A 131 -35.53 -9.81 26.44
CA ARG A 131 -36.15 -10.71 27.40
C ARG A 131 -37.57 -10.99 26.91
N LEU A 132 -37.79 -12.18 26.38
CA LEU A 132 -39.10 -12.55 25.79
C LEU A 132 -40.09 -13.04 26.85
N SER A 133 -39.56 -13.63 27.93
CA SER A 133 -40.33 -14.01 29.14
C SER A 133 -39.38 -14.10 30.33
N ASP A 134 -39.90 -14.54 31.50
CA ASP A 134 -39.07 -14.69 32.72
C ASP A 134 -37.95 -15.70 32.56
N ASN A 135 -38.11 -16.67 31.66
CA ASN A 135 -37.15 -17.73 31.42
C ASN A 135 -36.70 -17.84 29.95
N LEU A 136 -37.03 -16.88 29.09
CA LEU A 136 -36.63 -16.89 27.69
C LEU A 136 -36.03 -15.56 27.31
N SER A 137 -34.81 -15.61 26.80
CA SER A 137 -34.09 -14.45 26.24
C SER A 137 -33.57 -14.73 24.84
N ASN A 138 -33.43 -13.67 24.08
CA ASN A 138 -32.86 -13.71 22.73
C ASN A 138 -31.77 -12.65 22.61
N GLN A 139 -30.73 -12.98 21.90
CA GLN A 139 -29.71 -12.03 21.45
C GLN A 139 -29.57 -12.10 19.92
N PHE A 140 -29.88 -11.02 19.25
CA PHE A 140 -29.64 -10.84 17.81
C PHE A 140 -28.45 -9.91 17.62
N LEU A 141 -27.46 -10.35 16.82
CA LEU A 141 -26.29 -9.59 16.46
C LEU A 141 -26.14 -9.56 14.94
N ALA A 142 -26.07 -8.37 14.37
CA ALA A 142 -25.73 -8.18 12.95
C ALA A 142 -24.51 -7.28 12.83
N THR A 143 -23.58 -7.64 11.96
CA THR A 143 -22.36 -6.88 11.69
C THR A 143 -22.16 -6.75 10.19
N PHE A 144 -21.88 -5.53 9.74
CA PHE A 144 -21.41 -5.22 8.40
C PHE A 144 -20.02 -4.63 8.52
N SER A 145 -19.05 -5.17 7.78
CA SER A 145 -17.68 -4.69 7.75
C SER A 145 -17.19 -4.54 6.33
N LYS A 146 -16.56 -3.41 6.04
CA LYS A 146 -15.83 -3.15 4.81
C LYS A 146 -14.38 -2.89 5.14
N LEU A 147 -13.49 -3.56 4.42
CA LEU A 147 -12.06 -3.42 4.54
C LEU A 147 -11.49 -3.16 3.14
N ASP A 148 -10.78 -2.05 3.01
CA ASP A 148 -10.08 -1.67 1.79
C ASP A 148 -8.58 -1.55 2.11
N ASP A 149 -7.77 -2.42 1.52
CA ASP A 149 -6.32 -2.38 1.59
C ASP A 149 -5.78 -1.99 0.22
N MET A 150 -5.32 -0.76 0.10
CA MET A 150 -4.90 -0.17 -1.18
C MET A 150 -3.44 0.24 -1.15
N ARG A 151 -2.79 0.20 -2.31
CA ARG A 151 -1.52 0.89 -2.49
C ARG A 151 -1.76 2.22 -3.19
N GLY A 152 -1.04 3.24 -2.75
CA GLY A 152 -1.08 4.58 -3.32
C GLY A 152 0.31 5.07 -3.73
N THR A 153 0.36 6.12 -4.52
CA THR A 153 1.59 6.78 -4.96
C THR A 153 1.36 8.28 -5.14
N ASN A 154 2.44 9.06 -5.13
CA ASN A 154 2.43 10.47 -5.54
C ASN A 154 2.86 10.64 -7.01
N SER A 155 3.24 9.54 -7.69
CA SER A 155 3.63 9.58 -9.09
C SER A 155 2.40 9.75 -9.99
N GLU A 156 2.55 10.53 -11.04
CA GLU A 156 1.72 10.42 -12.23
C GLU A 156 2.01 9.09 -12.94
N ASP A 157 1.17 8.73 -13.92
CA ASP A 157 1.35 7.54 -14.74
C ASP A 157 2.61 7.68 -15.60
N PHE A 158 3.68 7.11 -15.10
CA PHE A 158 4.99 7.12 -15.74
C PHE A 158 5.69 5.77 -15.54
N PRO A 159 6.41 5.24 -16.53
CA PRO A 159 7.13 3.99 -16.37
C PRO A 159 8.13 4.05 -15.21
N PHE A 160 8.29 2.92 -14.52
CA PHE A 160 9.37 2.82 -13.57
C PHE A 160 10.70 2.57 -14.30
N ILE A 161 11.70 3.38 -13.99
CA ILE A 161 13.00 3.35 -14.65
C ILE A 161 14.10 3.12 -13.63
N ASP A 162 14.94 2.09 -13.87
CA ASP A 162 16.21 1.89 -13.19
C ASP A 162 17.35 2.27 -14.13
N ILE A 163 18.19 3.19 -13.70
CA ILE A 163 19.43 3.56 -14.35
C ILE A 163 20.58 2.95 -13.55
N ARG A 164 21.45 2.19 -14.20
CA ARG A 164 22.65 1.62 -13.58
C ARG A 164 23.85 2.52 -13.80
N LYS A 165 24.93 2.23 -13.08
CA LYS A 165 26.21 2.86 -13.31
C LYS A 165 27.19 1.81 -13.81
N ASP A 166 27.79 2.06 -14.96
CA ASP A 166 28.81 1.20 -15.55
C ASP A 166 30.15 1.40 -14.81
N ASP A 167 30.31 0.71 -13.70
CA ASP A 167 31.51 0.70 -12.89
C ASP A 167 32.01 -0.73 -12.60
N GLY A 168 31.64 -1.67 -13.48
CA GLY A 168 31.89 -3.10 -13.29
C GLY A 168 30.90 -3.78 -12.34
N SER A 169 29.92 -3.04 -11.82
CA SER A 169 28.87 -3.54 -10.93
C SER A 169 27.53 -3.57 -11.69
N SER A 170 27.35 -4.56 -12.54
CA SER A 170 26.17 -4.69 -13.41
C SER A 170 24.83 -4.94 -12.68
N VAL A 171 24.87 -5.10 -11.37
CA VAL A 171 23.69 -5.53 -10.56
C VAL A 171 23.13 -4.42 -9.68
N LEU A 172 23.85 -3.32 -9.49
CA LEU A 172 23.50 -2.30 -8.53
C LEU A 172 22.81 -1.09 -9.17
N PRO A 173 21.73 -0.56 -8.59
CA PRO A 173 21.10 0.64 -9.08
C PRO A 173 21.99 1.86 -8.90
N TYR A 174 21.74 2.88 -9.71
CA TYR A 174 22.36 4.18 -9.57
C TYR A 174 21.29 5.26 -9.33
N ILE A 175 20.28 5.32 -10.21
CA ILE A 175 19.13 6.20 -10.07
C ILE A 175 17.87 5.42 -10.42
N SER A 176 16.82 5.55 -9.58
CA SER A 176 15.50 4.96 -9.83
C SER A 176 14.43 6.04 -9.77
N LEU A 177 13.49 6.00 -10.71
CA LEU A 177 12.39 6.97 -10.82
C LEU A 177 11.13 6.33 -11.39
N GLY A 178 10.02 7.04 -11.30
CA GLY A 178 8.75 6.62 -11.88
C GLY A 178 7.79 5.96 -10.91
N TYR A 179 6.67 5.50 -11.44
CA TYR A 179 5.59 4.86 -10.70
C TYR A 179 6.06 3.52 -10.12
N GLU A 180 5.91 3.33 -8.82
CA GLU A 180 6.41 2.13 -8.16
C GLU A 180 5.79 0.86 -8.74
N LEU A 181 6.61 -0.17 -8.98
CA LEU A 181 6.34 -1.35 -9.81
C LEU A 181 5.15 -2.21 -9.40
N PHE A 182 4.77 -2.19 -8.13
CA PHE A 182 3.73 -3.05 -7.56
C PHE A 182 2.47 -2.26 -7.17
N THR A 183 2.45 -0.96 -7.42
CA THR A 183 1.38 -0.08 -6.90
C THR A 183 0.22 0.07 -7.86
N TRP A 184 0.47 -0.05 -9.18
CA TRP A 184 -0.59 0.02 -10.17
C TRP A 184 -1.64 -1.06 -9.97
N ASN A 185 -2.91 -0.65 -9.85
CA ASN A 185 -4.06 -1.55 -9.67
C ASN A 185 -3.79 -2.65 -8.62
N ASN A 186 -3.28 -2.26 -7.45
CA ASN A 186 -2.98 -3.17 -6.36
C ASN A 186 -3.83 -2.82 -5.14
N GLY A 187 -4.86 -3.62 -4.92
CA GLY A 187 -5.78 -3.41 -3.82
C GLY A 187 -6.62 -4.63 -3.52
N VAL A 188 -7.09 -4.69 -2.28
CA VAL A 188 -8.01 -5.72 -1.80
C VAL A 188 -9.22 -5.04 -1.19
N HIS A 189 -10.42 -5.39 -1.65
CA HIS A 189 -11.69 -4.92 -1.13
C HIS A 189 -12.47 -6.11 -0.55
N ASN A 190 -12.64 -6.11 0.76
CA ASN A 190 -13.40 -7.15 1.45
C ASN A 190 -14.70 -6.57 2.00
N THR A 191 -15.81 -7.26 1.74
CA THR A 191 -17.10 -7.01 2.38
C THR A 191 -17.49 -8.23 3.19
N ASN A 192 -17.84 -8.00 4.45
CA ASN A 192 -18.25 -9.06 5.35
C ASN A 192 -19.59 -8.70 6.02
N ILE A 193 -20.55 -9.62 5.96
CA ILE A 193 -21.84 -9.54 6.63
C ILE A 193 -21.96 -10.75 7.54
N SER A 194 -22.14 -10.52 8.83
CA SER A 194 -22.38 -11.57 9.82
C SER A 194 -23.68 -11.32 10.54
N ILE A 195 -24.52 -12.35 10.62
CA ILE A 195 -25.78 -12.32 11.39
C ILE A 195 -25.77 -13.52 12.32
N LYS A 196 -26.07 -13.28 13.58
CA LYS A 196 -26.18 -14.30 14.61
C LYS A 196 -27.42 -14.07 15.44
N ASP A 197 -28.15 -15.13 15.73
CA ASP A 197 -29.34 -15.12 16.60
C ASP A 197 -29.28 -16.28 17.56
N ASP A 198 -29.24 -15.97 18.88
CA ASP A 198 -29.16 -16.95 19.97
C ASP A 198 -30.42 -16.85 20.85
N LEU A 199 -31.15 -17.95 20.98
CA LEU A 199 -32.27 -18.09 21.91
C LEU A 199 -31.84 -18.89 23.14
N THR A 200 -32.02 -18.35 24.31
CA THR A 200 -31.65 -18.98 25.58
C THR A 200 -32.90 -19.19 26.46
N TYR A 201 -33.09 -20.44 26.88
CA TYR A 201 -34.17 -20.87 27.80
C TYR A 201 -33.57 -21.36 29.12
N TYR A 202 -34.14 -20.87 30.22
CA TYR A 202 -33.78 -21.25 31.59
C TYR A 202 -34.83 -22.21 32.14
N ALA A 203 -34.47 -23.47 32.40
CA ALA A 203 -35.33 -24.52 32.91
C ALA A 203 -34.82 -24.96 34.28
N GLY A 204 -35.27 -24.34 35.37
CA GLY A 204 -34.76 -24.57 36.69
C GLY A 204 -33.26 -24.28 36.81
N ASN A 205 -32.45 -25.30 37.08
CA ASN A 205 -30.99 -25.16 37.14
C ASN A 205 -30.26 -25.32 35.78
N HIS A 206 -31.01 -25.50 34.68
CA HIS A 206 -30.47 -25.69 33.38
C HIS A 206 -30.58 -24.42 32.51
N LYS A 207 -29.52 -24.10 31.79
CA LYS A 207 -29.49 -23.08 30.75
C LYS A 207 -29.30 -23.77 29.41
N LEU A 208 -30.29 -23.63 28.53
CA LEU A 208 -30.25 -24.21 27.17
C LEU A 208 -30.16 -23.05 26.16
N THR A 209 -29.18 -23.10 25.27
CA THR A 209 -29.05 -22.10 24.23
C THR A 209 -29.03 -22.80 22.87
N ALA A 210 -29.84 -22.32 21.93
CA ALA A 210 -29.81 -22.68 20.52
C ALA A 210 -29.70 -21.44 19.67
N GLY A 211 -28.92 -21.50 18.62
CA GLY A 211 -28.69 -20.33 17.75
C GLY A 211 -28.37 -20.71 16.33
N LEU A 212 -28.46 -19.71 15.48
CA LEU A 212 -28.06 -19.77 14.09
C LEU A 212 -27.08 -18.64 13.79
N SER A 213 -26.14 -18.89 12.92
CA SER A 213 -25.26 -17.88 12.38
C SER A 213 -25.17 -17.99 10.86
N TYR A 214 -25.12 -16.83 10.21
CA TYR A 214 -24.89 -16.70 8.78
C TYR A 214 -23.78 -15.72 8.55
N GLU A 215 -22.85 -16.07 7.68
CA GLU A 215 -21.73 -15.23 7.28
C GLU A 215 -21.62 -15.19 5.76
N TYR A 216 -21.55 -13.98 5.22
CA TYR A 216 -21.29 -13.72 3.80
C TYR A 216 -20.00 -12.93 3.69
N GLN A 217 -19.08 -13.42 2.89
CA GLN A 217 -17.81 -12.76 2.59
C GLN A 217 -17.66 -12.59 1.08
N MET A 218 -17.28 -11.40 0.68
CA MET A 218 -16.86 -11.09 -0.68
C MET A 218 -15.48 -10.48 -0.63
N ALA A 219 -14.56 -11.02 -1.43
CA ALA A 219 -13.23 -10.50 -1.61
C ALA A 219 -13.03 -10.15 -3.08
N ASP A 220 -12.64 -8.92 -3.34
CA ASP A 220 -12.19 -8.45 -4.63
C ASP A 220 -10.71 -8.06 -4.49
N ASN A 221 -9.85 -8.70 -5.28
CA ASN A 221 -8.40 -8.51 -5.21
C ASN A 221 -7.86 -8.23 -6.60
N SER A 222 -7.27 -7.05 -6.77
CA SER A 222 -6.59 -6.64 -7.98
C SER A 222 -5.08 -6.57 -7.75
N TYR A 223 -4.32 -6.96 -8.76
CA TYR A 223 -2.87 -6.86 -8.74
C TYR A 223 -2.30 -6.87 -10.16
N MET A 224 -1.53 -5.85 -10.47
CA MET A 224 -0.80 -5.80 -11.74
C MET A 224 0.64 -5.29 -11.50
N ARG A 225 1.60 -6.17 -11.63
CA ARG A 225 3.01 -5.78 -11.58
C ARG A 225 3.42 -5.12 -12.88
N ASN A 226 4.21 -4.05 -12.80
CA ASN A 226 4.72 -3.30 -13.96
C ASN A 226 3.59 -2.73 -14.86
N GLY A 227 2.43 -2.37 -14.28
CA GLY A 227 1.28 -1.88 -15.04
C GLY A 227 1.58 -0.62 -15.84
N THR A 228 2.46 0.25 -15.35
CA THR A 228 2.95 1.44 -16.06
C THR A 228 4.19 1.17 -16.94
N GLY A 229 4.73 -0.05 -16.88
CA GLY A 229 5.96 -0.43 -17.57
C GLY A 229 7.21 -0.31 -16.68
N TYR A 230 8.21 -1.12 -17.02
CA TYR A 230 9.53 -1.10 -16.40
C TYR A 230 10.60 -1.04 -17.47
N TYR A 231 11.53 -0.10 -17.30
CA TYR A 231 12.70 0.05 -18.18
C TYR A 231 13.98 0.07 -17.36
N ARG A 232 15.03 -0.58 -17.89
CA ARG A 232 16.33 -0.57 -17.25
C ARG A 232 17.39 -0.18 -18.26
N TYR A 233 18.20 0.81 -17.88
CA TYR A 233 19.31 1.30 -18.68
C TYR A 233 20.63 0.90 -18.05
N LYS A 234 21.60 0.53 -18.88
CA LYS A 234 22.92 0.09 -18.47
C LYS A 234 23.75 1.21 -17.85
N SER A 235 23.54 2.43 -18.34
CA SER A 235 24.25 3.62 -17.87
C SER A 235 23.36 4.86 -17.89
N LEU A 236 23.81 5.92 -17.21
CA LEU A 236 23.18 7.23 -17.26
C LEU A 236 23.27 7.84 -18.67
N ASP A 237 24.38 7.63 -19.37
CA ASP A 237 24.58 8.13 -20.72
C ASP A 237 23.58 7.50 -21.70
N ASP A 238 23.40 6.17 -21.63
CA ASP A 238 22.39 5.47 -22.42
C ASP A 238 20.98 6.05 -22.21
N PHE A 239 20.64 6.34 -20.96
CA PHE A 239 19.34 6.93 -20.64
C PHE A 239 19.19 8.35 -21.23
N LEU A 240 20.15 9.22 -21.02
CA LEU A 240 20.10 10.61 -21.45
C LEU A 240 20.20 10.80 -22.98
N THR A 241 20.81 9.84 -23.68
CA THR A 241 20.93 9.86 -25.15
C THR A 241 19.79 9.14 -25.87
N GLY A 242 18.85 8.54 -25.10
CA GLY A 242 17.73 7.80 -25.69
C GLY A 242 18.15 6.48 -26.32
N ALA A 243 19.22 5.84 -25.84
CA ALA A 243 19.60 4.50 -26.25
C ALA A 243 18.55 3.47 -25.88
N ALA A 244 18.55 2.31 -26.53
CA ALA A 244 17.64 1.23 -26.19
C ALA A 244 17.90 0.73 -24.75
N PRO A 245 16.86 0.54 -23.93
CA PRO A 245 17.02 -0.05 -22.60
C PRO A 245 17.51 -1.50 -22.70
N GLU A 246 18.29 -1.96 -21.74
CA GLU A 246 18.73 -3.36 -21.70
C GLU A 246 17.60 -4.33 -21.25
N VAL A 247 16.61 -3.83 -20.52
CA VAL A 247 15.42 -4.59 -20.12
C VAL A 247 14.18 -3.74 -20.28
N VAL A 248 13.14 -4.34 -20.83
CA VAL A 248 11.77 -3.83 -20.87
C VAL A 248 10.86 -4.89 -20.33
N CYS A 249 10.00 -4.50 -19.39
CA CYS A 249 8.95 -5.37 -18.82
C CYS A 249 7.62 -4.63 -18.87
N LEU A 250 6.64 -5.25 -19.52
CA LEU A 250 5.28 -4.74 -19.62
C LEU A 250 4.31 -5.82 -19.19
N THR A 251 3.25 -5.42 -18.49
CA THR A 251 2.11 -6.27 -18.20
C THR A 251 0.92 -5.74 -18.98
N TYR A 252 0.17 -6.62 -19.61
CA TYR A 252 -1.02 -6.30 -20.40
C TYR A 252 -2.09 -7.35 -20.19
N GLY A 253 -3.36 -6.99 -20.41
CA GLY A 253 -4.49 -7.91 -20.32
C GLY A 253 -4.48 -8.96 -21.44
N TYR A 254 -5.11 -10.11 -21.18
CA TYR A 254 -5.14 -11.25 -22.12
C TYR A 254 -5.82 -10.89 -23.44
N ASP A 255 -6.87 -10.07 -23.42
CA ASP A 255 -7.65 -9.69 -24.60
C ASP A 255 -7.17 -8.38 -25.27
N GLY A 256 -5.96 -7.93 -24.96
CA GLY A 256 -5.42 -6.67 -25.45
C GLY A 256 -6.02 -5.44 -24.75
N GLU A 257 -6.81 -5.64 -23.71
CA GLU A 257 -7.26 -4.55 -22.84
C GLU A 257 -6.10 -4.10 -21.95
N ALA A 258 -5.73 -2.84 -22.07
CA ALA A 258 -4.62 -2.25 -21.31
C ALA A 258 -4.98 -2.03 -19.82
N ASN A 259 -6.26 -2.12 -19.50
CA ASN A 259 -6.78 -2.04 -18.13
C ASN A 259 -7.85 -3.12 -17.95
N PRO A 260 -7.69 -4.02 -16.98
CA PRO A 260 -8.76 -4.88 -16.52
C PRO A 260 -9.82 -4.08 -15.75
#